data_c85f87e43a3ac98e3c8ac2b1fcae77e1
#
_entry.id   c85f87e43a3ac98e3c8ac2b1fcae77e1
#
_cell.length_a   1.000
_cell.length_b   1.000
_cell.length_c   1.000
_cell.angle_alpha   90.00
_cell.angle_beta   90.00
_cell.angle_gamma   90.00
#
_symmetry.space_group_name_H-M   'P 1'
#
loop_
_entity.id
_entity.type
_entity.pdbx_description
1 polymer ?
#
loop_
_entity_poly.entity_id
_entity_poly.type
_entity_poly.pdbx_seq_one_letter_code
_entity_poly.pdbx_strand_id
1 'polypeptide(L)'
;EIKECDWSSDVCSSDLLSHAVRPTDLRLMGERLASLSSAEISGAFAISERRARLLPAGLAILEALLQQTGVTDLRVDRGGIREGVIVAEALGGSEWRAALGELVRAQR
;
A
#
# COMPACT_ATOMS: atom_id res chain seq x y z
N GLU A 1 -12.48 -23.08 -6.39
CA GLU A 1 -12.58 -22.81 -4.96
C GLU A 1 -11.76 -21.55 -4.66
N ILE A 2 -12.43 -20.43 -4.56
CA ILE A 2 -11.81 -19.20 -4.09
C ILE A 2 -11.52 -19.46 -2.62
N LYS A 3 -10.31 -19.85 -2.30
CA LYS A 3 -9.83 -19.68 -0.93
C LYS A 3 -9.92 -18.21 -0.63
N GLU A 4 -10.91 -17.83 0.15
CA GLU A 4 -10.88 -16.56 0.85
C GLU A 4 -9.50 -16.48 1.49
N CYS A 5 -8.67 -15.57 0.98
CA CYS A 5 -7.50 -15.18 1.73
C CYS A 5 -8.07 -14.68 3.05
N ASP A 6 -7.95 -15.50 4.06
CA ASP A 6 -8.29 -15.14 5.41
C ASP A 6 -7.34 -13.98 5.80
N TRP A 7 -7.84 -12.78 5.63
CA TRP A 7 -7.14 -11.56 6.03
C TRP A 7 -6.93 -11.52 7.55
N SER A 8 -7.49 -12.49 8.25
CA SER A 8 -7.34 -12.67 9.69
C SER A 8 -6.17 -13.56 10.07
N SER A 9 -5.57 -14.27 9.13
CA SER A 9 -4.41 -15.10 9.45
C SER A 9 -3.15 -14.26 9.56
N ASP A 10 -2.49 -14.42 10.62
CA ASP A 10 -1.24 -13.93 11.22
C ASP A 10 -0.07 -13.52 10.30
N VAL A 11 -0.20 -13.60 9.00
CA VAL A 11 0.80 -13.17 8.01
C VAL A 11 0.81 -11.65 7.81
N CYS A 12 -0.26 -10.96 8.20
CA CYS A 12 -0.22 -9.52 8.44
C CYS A 12 0.27 -9.25 9.86
N SER A 13 1.44 -9.77 10.17
CA SER A 13 2.06 -9.51 11.46
C SER A 13 2.22 -8.00 11.66
N SER A 14 2.01 -7.57 12.87
CA SER A 14 2.30 -6.21 13.34
C SER A 14 3.67 -5.70 12.90
N ASP A 15 4.59 -6.60 12.59
CA ASP A 15 5.95 -6.32 12.17
C ASP A 15 6.04 -5.63 10.80
N LEU A 16 5.16 -5.96 9.84
CA LEU A 16 5.14 -5.29 8.54
C LEU A 16 4.60 -3.86 8.63
N LEU A 17 3.72 -3.58 9.59
CA LEU A 17 3.15 -2.25 9.80
C LEU A 17 4.13 -1.29 10.50
N SER A 18 5.17 -1.82 11.12
CA SER A 18 6.21 -1.02 11.78
C SER A 18 7.37 -0.66 10.86
N HIS A 19 7.47 -1.28 9.68
CA HIS A 19 8.58 -1.04 8.76
C HIS A 19 8.30 0.16 7.86
N ALA A 20 9.18 1.15 7.95
CA ALA A 20 9.24 2.22 6.98
C ALA A 20 9.90 1.70 5.70
N VAL A 21 9.23 1.86 4.57
CA VAL A 21 9.76 1.55 3.24
C VAL A 21 10.44 2.78 2.69
N ARG A 22 11.72 2.68 2.37
CA ARG A 22 12.51 3.78 1.82
C ARG A 22 12.55 3.76 0.29
N PRO A 23 12.86 4.88 -0.37
CA PRO A 23 13.00 4.91 -1.83
C PRO A 23 14.00 3.88 -2.37
N THR A 24 15.08 3.63 -1.63
CA THR A 24 16.09 2.61 -1.97
C THR A 24 15.51 1.19 -1.97
N ASP A 25 14.62 0.89 -1.05
CA ASP A 25 13.98 -0.43 -0.94
C ASP A 25 13.02 -0.66 -2.12
N LEU A 26 12.28 0.39 -2.52
CA LEU A 26 11.40 0.35 -3.70
C LEU A 26 12.18 0.13 -4.98
N ARG A 27 13.31 0.83 -5.15
CA ARG A 27 14.16 0.66 -6.32
C ARG A 27 14.74 -0.74 -6.42
N LEU A 28 15.33 -1.25 -5.35
CA LEU A 28 15.88 -2.61 -5.31
C LEU A 28 14.81 -3.67 -5.60
N MET A 29 13.62 -3.50 -5.04
CA MET A 29 12.50 -4.38 -5.33
C MET A 29 12.07 -4.26 -6.79
N GLY A 30 11.99 -3.05 -7.33
CA GLY A 30 11.67 -2.79 -8.73
C GLY A 30 12.66 -3.48 -9.69
N GLU A 31 13.96 -3.35 -9.44
CA GLU A 31 15.03 -4.01 -10.22
C GLU A 31 14.88 -5.54 -10.16
N ARG A 32 14.61 -6.07 -8.98
CA ARG A 32 14.39 -7.52 -8.81
C ARG A 32 13.15 -8.00 -9.55
N LEU A 33 12.04 -7.27 -9.50
CA LEU A 33 10.81 -7.65 -10.19
C LEU A 33 10.93 -7.51 -11.72
N ALA A 34 11.72 -6.56 -12.20
CA ALA A 34 11.95 -6.36 -13.62
C ALA A 34 12.65 -7.56 -14.30
N SER A 35 13.37 -8.36 -13.51
CA SER A 35 14.04 -9.58 -14.01
C SER A 35 13.15 -10.83 -13.98
N LEU A 36 11.95 -10.75 -13.44
CA LEU A 36 11.03 -11.88 -13.26
C LEU A 36 9.81 -11.77 -14.17
N SER A 37 9.31 -12.90 -14.64
CA SER A 37 8.01 -12.98 -15.30
C SER A 37 6.86 -12.82 -14.29
N SER A 38 5.67 -12.48 -14.76
CA SER A 38 4.49 -12.37 -13.91
C SER A 38 4.14 -13.69 -13.20
N ALA A 39 4.41 -14.82 -13.82
CA ALA A 39 4.21 -16.14 -13.21
C ALA A 39 5.19 -16.39 -12.07
N GLU A 40 6.45 -16.03 -12.24
CA GLU A 40 7.47 -16.14 -11.18
C GLU A 40 7.17 -15.20 -10.01
N ILE A 41 6.76 -13.96 -10.29
CA ILE A 41 6.32 -13.01 -9.25
C ILE A 41 5.11 -13.57 -8.50
N SER A 42 4.12 -14.10 -9.22
CA SER A 42 2.92 -14.71 -8.65
C SER A 42 3.27 -15.85 -7.69
N GLY A 43 4.17 -16.73 -8.10
CA GLY A 43 4.63 -17.84 -7.27
C GLY A 43 5.46 -17.40 -6.06
N ALA A 44 6.38 -16.44 -6.26
CA ALA A 44 7.27 -15.99 -5.19
C ALA A 44 6.55 -15.22 -4.07
N PHE A 45 5.51 -14.47 -4.41
CA PHE A 45 4.79 -13.61 -3.46
C PHE A 45 3.37 -14.10 -3.10
N ALA A 46 2.97 -15.27 -3.60
CA ALA A 46 1.65 -15.85 -3.37
C ALA A 46 0.49 -14.88 -3.71
N ILE A 47 0.64 -14.12 -4.79
CA ILE A 47 -0.36 -13.19 -5.31
C ILE A 47 -0.90 -13.67 -6.65
N SER A 48 -2.08 -13.21 -7.06
CA SER A 48 -2.62 -13.55 -8.38
C SER A 48 -1.71 -13.01 -9.50
N GLU A 49 -1.64 -13.73 -10.62
CA GLU A 49 -0.84 -13.30 -11.77
C GLU A 49 -1.27 -11.93 -12.31
N ARG A 50 -2.57 -11.60 -12.22
CA ARG A 50 -3.10 -10.28 -12.55
C ARG A 50 -2.46 -9.18 -11.70
N ARG A 51 -2.30 -9.41 -10.40
CA ARG A 51 -1.61 -8.47 -9.48
C ARG A 51 -0.12 -8.42 -9.78
N ALA A 52 0.49 -9.58 -10.04
CA ALA A 52 1.90 -9.69 -10.37
C ALA A 52 2.28 -8.83 -11.59
N ARG A 53 1.44 -8.77 -12.62
CA ARG A 53 1.65 -7.92 -13.81
C ARG A 53 1.66 -6.42 -13.49
N LEU A 54 0.90 -6.00 -12.50
CA LEU A 54 0.75 -4.58 -12.13
C LEU A 54 1.78 -4.13 -11.09
N LEU A 55 2.40 -5.07 -10.39
CA LEU A 55 3.28 -4.76 -9.27
C LEU A 55 4.49 -3.90 -9.64
N PRO A 56 5.23 -4.17 -10.73
CA PRO A 56 6.36 -3.32 -11.14
C PRO A 56 5.95 -1.88 -11.46
N ALA A 57 4.81 -1.69 -12.14
CA ALA A 57 4.27 -0.37 -12.43
C ALA A 57 3.86 0.38 -11.15
N GLY A 58 3.24 -0.32 -10.20
CA GLY A 58 2.89 0.25 -8.89
C GLY A 58 4.12 0.73 -8.12
N LEU A 59 5.19 -0.04 -8.11
CA LEU A 59 6.45 0.35 -7.47
C LEU A 59 7.08 1.58 -8.14
N ALA A 60 7.09 1.64 -9.46
CA ALA A 60 7.61 2.78 -10.21
C ALA A 60 6.83 4.07 -9.90
N ILE A 61 5.51 3.99 -9.77
CA ILE A 61 4.65 5.12 -9.38
C ILE A 61 4.99 5.59 -7.96
N LEU A 62 5.13 4.67 -7.01
CA LEU A 62 5.49 5.00 -5.64
C LEU A 62 6.88 5.64 -5.56
N GLU A 63 7.86 5.10 -6.28
CA GLU A 63 9.21 5.67 -6.35
C GLU A 63 9.17 7.11 -6.89
N ALA A 64 8.46 7.34 -7.99
CA ALA A 64 8.31 8.67 -8.59
C ALA A 64 7.64 9.65 -7.62
N LEU A 65 6.60 9.23 -6.90
CA LEU A 65 5.94 10.05 -5.88
C LEU A 65 6.87 10.44 -4.75
N LEU A 66 7.67 9.50 -4.23
CA LEU A 66 8.63 9.79 -3.17
C LEU A 66 9.71 10.78 -3.65
N GLN A 67 10.19 10.62 -4.87
CA GLN A 67 11.15 11.54 -5.47
C GLN A 67 10.59 12.95 -5.63
N GLN A 68 9.34 13.08 -6.12
CA GLN A 68 8.71 14.38 -6.33
C GLN A 68 8.33 15.09 -5.03
N THR A 69 7.93 14.34 -4.01
CA THR A 69 7.47 14.90 -2.73
C THR A 69 8.61 15.13 -1.75
N GLY A 70 9.79 14.56 -2.00
CA GLY A 70 10.92 14.59 -1.08
C GLY A 70 10.69 13.80 0.21
N VAL A 71 9.68 12.95 0.24
CA VAL A 71 9.38 12.06 1.38
C VAL A 71 10.44 10.97 1.45
N THR A 72 11.02 10.78 2.63
CA THR A 72 12.14 9.85 2.84
C THR A 72 11.72 8.45 3.22
N ASP A 73 10.48 8.28 3.66
CA ASP A 73 9.94 6.98 4.04
C ASP A 73 8.43 6.88 3.78
N LEU A 74 7.97 5.66 3.57
CA LEU A 74 6.58 5.28 3.43
C LEU A 74 6.23 4.31 4.55
N ARG A 75 5.11 4.55 5.21
CA ARG A 75 4.55 3.58 6.16
C ARG A 75 3.43 2.80 5.50
N VAL A 76 3.45 1.50 5.68
CA VAL A 76 2.37 0.62 5.27
C VAL A 76 1.28 0.64 6.33
N ASP A 77 0.05 0.93 5.93
CA ASP A 77 -1.12 0.90 6.81
C ASP A 77 -2.10 -0.18 6.32
N ARG A 78 -2.91 -0.69 7.25
CA ARG A 78 -4.02 -1.61 6.95
C ARG A 78 -5.25 -0.89 6.41
N GLY A 79 -5.38 0.40 6.70
CA GLY A 79 -6.49 1.23 6.26
C GLY A 79 -6.43 1.48 4.76
N GLY A 80 -7.47 1.06 4.03
CA GLY A 80 -7.67 1.41 2.63
C GLY A 80 -8.57 2.63 2.47
N ILE A 81 -8.83 2.99 1.22
CA ILE A 81 -9.72 4.12 0.88
C ILE A 81 -11.12 3.94 1.50
N ARG A 82 -11.64 2.71 1.54
CA ARG A 82 -12.96 2.43 2.09
C ARG A 82 -13.03 2.73 3.58
N GLU A 83 -12.05 2.25 4.33
CA GLU A 83 -11.92 2.51 5.76
C GLU A 83 -11.73 3.99 6.03
N GLY A 84 -10.93 4.68 5.22
CA GLY A 84 -10.73 6.12 5.30
C GLY A 84 -12.03 6.91 5.12
N VAL A 85 -12.89 6.53 4.19
CA VAL A 85 -14.21 7.16 3.99
C VAL A 85 -15.11 6.96 5.20
N ILE A 86 -15.17 5.74 5.74
CA ILE A 86 -15.99 5.43 6.94
C ILE A 86 -15.52 6.26 8.14
N VAL A 87 -14.22 6.33 8.36
CA VAL A 87 -13.65 7.14 9.46
C VAL A 87 -13.93 8.63 9.26
N ALA A 88 -13.75 9.13 8.03
CA ALA A 88 -14.01 10.52 7.71
C ALA A 88 -15.48 10.91 7.91
N GLU A 89 -16.41 10.03 7.53
CA GLU A 89 -17.85 10.24 7.75
C GLU A 89 -18.21 10.16 9.24
N ALA A 90 -17.63 9.24 9.99
CA ALA A 90 -17.84 9.11 11.42
C ALA A 90 -17.35 10.35 12.21
N LEU A 91 -16.24 10.96 11.79
CA LEU A 91 -15.65 12.12 12.45
C LEU A 91 -16.23 13.47 11.94
N GLY A 92 -16.52 13.57 10.67
CA GLY A 92 -16.94 14.81 10.01
C GLY A 92 -18.42 14.86 9.62
N GLY A 93 -19.18 13.80 9.85
CA GLY A 93 -20.59 13.72 9.43
C GLY A 93 -20.76 13.80 7.92
N SER A 94 -21.93 14.25 7.47
CA SER A 94 -22.25 14.38 6.03
C SER A 94 -21.35 15.36 5.26
N GLU A 95 -20.74 16.30 5.98
CA GLU A 95 -19.86 17.35 5.41
C GLU A 95 -18.37 16.97 5.45
N TRP A 96 -18.04 15.72 5.71
CA TRP A 96 -16.66 15.26 5.85
C TRP A 96 -15.73 15.65 4.68
N ARG A 97 -16.29 15.77 3.46
CA ARG A 97 -15.49 16.16 2.28
C ARG A 97 -14.95 17.57 2.39
N ALA A 98 -15.74 18.49 2.91
CA ALA A 98 -15.34 19.88 3.13
C ALA A 98 -14.31 19.96 4.29
N ALA A 99 -14.48 19.14 5.32
CA ALA A 99 -13.60 19.08 6.49
C ALA A 99 -12.36 18.20 6.30
N LEU A 100 -12.18 17.54 5.16
CA LEU A 100 -11.14 16.52 4.97
C LEU A 100 -9.73 17.01 5.33
N GLY A 101 -9.40 18.23 4.95
CA GLY A 101 -8.08 18.82 5.23
C GLY A 101 -7.80 19.00 6.74
N GLU A 102 -8.84 19.29 7.52
CA GLU A 102 -8.74 19.40 8.98
C GLU A 102 -8.69 18.03 9.65
N LEU A 103 -9.53 17.10 9.18
CA LEU A 103 -9.54 15.71 9.68
C LEU A 103 -8.18 15.04 9.50
N VAL A 104 -7.54 15.23 8.35
CA VAL A 104 -6.20 14.67 8.08
C VAL A 104 -5.14 15.30 8.99
N ARG A 105 -5.22 16.60 9.26
CA ARG A 105 -4.26 17.27 10.18
C ARG A 105 -4.43 16.82 11.63
N ALA A 106 -5.66 16.57 12.06
CA ALA A 106 -5.94 16.13 13.42
C ALA A 106 -5.48 14.68 13.70
N GLN A 107 -5.19 13.89 12.66
CA GLN A 107 -4.73 12.49 12.78
C GLN A 107 -3.19 12.34 12.70
N ARG A 108 -2.47 13.42 12.56
CA ARG A 108 -1.00 13.45 12.59
C ARG A 108 -0.51 13.69 14.01
#